data_e68f6cf5ae31a342bddd59c2653e8fd3
#
_entry.id   e68f6cf5ae31a342bddd59c2653e8fd3
#
_cell.length_a   1.000
_cell.length_b   1.000
_cell.length_c   1.000
_cell.angle_alpha   90.00
_cell.angle_beta   90.00
_cell.angle_gamma   90.00
#
_symmetry.space_group_name_H-M   'P 1'
#
loop_
_entity.id
_entity.type
_entity.pdbx_description
1 polymer ?
#
loop_
_entity_poly.entity_id
_entity_poly.type
_entity_poly.pdbx_seq_one_letter_code
_entity_poly.pdbx_strand_id
1 'polypeptide(L)'
;MKIAILNDTHWGARNDNTAIADHQIKFYREVFFPHLREHGITTVFHLGDVTDRRKYINFVTAKNLEDHFMRVCADEGIELYMIAGNHDTYFKNTNDVNSLNQLYGNTSHKNLHLYWEKPVELDMDGCKIMLAPWLCAENYDMSMKAMADTKAQILMGHFEITGYEMDKGHLCDNGMDRNTFAKFDSVYSGHFHQPSSVGNISYLGAQYEMTWSDHDQKRGFSVF
;
A
#
# COMPACT_ATOMS: atom_id res chain seq x y z
N MET A 1 -19.63 3.59 5.88
CA MET A 1 -18.55 2.73 5.30
C MET A 1 -17.37 2.68 6.24
N LYS A 2 -16.64 1.55 6.33
CA LYS A 2 -15.35 1.42 7.01
C LYS A 2 -14.39 0.73 6.05
N ILE A 3 -13.17 1.25 5.91
CA ILE A 3 -12.13 0.69 5.04
C ILE A 3 -10.90 0.41 5.91
N ALA A 4 -10.38 -0.81 5.88
CA ALA A 4 -9.07 -1.07 6.47
C ALA A 4 -7.98 -0.74 5.45
N ILE A 5 -6.91 -0.11 5.90
CA ILE A 5 -5.82 0.33 5.05
C ILE A 5 -4.53 -0.35 5.50
N LEU A 6 -3.88 -1.01 4.56
CA LEU A 6 -2.55 -1.61 4.67
C LEU A 6 -1.60 -0.97 3.66
N ASN A 7 -0.32 -1.01 3.93
CA ASN A 7 0.76 -0.60 3.03
C ASN A 7 2.07 -1.24 3.46
N ASP A 8 3.06 -1.26 2.59
CA ASP A 8 4.43 -1.69 2.92
C ASP A 8 4.48 -3.03 3.65
N THR A 9 3.77 -4.03 3.12
CA THR A 9 3.72 -5.36 3.74
C THR A 9 4.97 -6.18 3.46
N HIS A 10 5.68 -5.89 2.38
CA HIS A 10 6.98 -6.45 2.03
C HIS A 10 7.08 -7.96 2.23
N TRP A 11 6.15 -8.71 1.63
CA TRP A 11 6.25 -10.17 1.64
C TRP A 11 7.59 -10.62 1.06
N GLY A 12 8.35 -11.36 1.86
CA GLY A 12 9.73 -11.74 1.54
C GLY A 12 10.80 -10.81 2.12
N ALA A 13 10.43 -9.95 3.06
CA ALA A 13 11.34 -9.02 3.73
C ALA A 13 12.59 -9.70 4.29
N ARG A 14 13.70 -8.95 4.28
CA ARG A 14 15.00 -9.37 4.81
C ARG A 14 15.46 -10.70 4.23
N ASN A 15 15.38 -10.84 2.90
CA ASN A 15 15.82 -12.01 2.15
C ASN A 15 15.05 -13.29 2.50
N ASP A 16 13.72 -13.19 2.52
CA ASP A 16 12.78 -14.27 2.88
C ASP A 16 13.04 -14.83 4.29
N ASN A 17 13.32 -13.95 5.25
CA ASN A 17 13.56 -14.35 6.61
C ASN A 17 12.31 -15.02 7.21
N THR A 18 12.45 -16.29 7.62
CA THR A 18 11.32 -17.08 8.09
C THR A 18 10.70 -16.56 9.38
N ALA A 19 11.51 -16.02 10.30
CA ALA A 19 10.99 -15.46 11.55
C ALA A 19 10.13 -14.21 11.29
N ILE A 20 10.52 -13.39 10.30
CA ILE A 20 9.70 -12.24 9.87
C ILE A 20 8.43 -12.73 9.18
N ALA A 21 8.52 -13.73 8.30
CA ALA A 21 7.36 -14.31 7.65
C ALA A 21 6.36 -14.89 8.66
N ASP A 22 6.83 -15.63 9.66
CA ASP A 22 6.01 -16.19 10.73
C ASP A 22 5.33 -15.09 11.56
N HIS A 23 6.05 -14.01 11.85
CA HIS A 23 5.50 -12.84 12.56
C HIS A 23 4.42 -12.14 11.74
N GLN A 24 4.65 -11.95 10.44
CA GLN A 24 3.69 -11.36 9.51
C GLN A 24 2.43 -12.23 9.40
N ILE A 25 2.57 -13.54 9.23
CA ILE A 25 1.44 -14.48 9.21
C ILE A 25 0.66 -14.42 10.51
N LYS A 26 1.35 -14.36 11.65
CA LYS A 26 0.72 -14.22 12.96
C LYS A 26 -0.11 -12.93 13.07
N PHE A 27 0.43 -11.80 12.56
CA PHE A 27 -0.30 -10.52 12.54
C PHE A 27 -1.63 -10.65 11.76
N TYR A 28 -1.62 -11.25 10.57
CA TYR A 28 -2.85 -11.44 9.80
C TYR A 28 -3.85 -12.35 10.51
N ARG A 29 -3.37 -13.49 11.02
CA ARG A 29 -4.21 -14.50 11.67
C ARG A 29 -4.81 -14.02 12.98
N GLU A 30 -4.05 -13.28 13.80
CA GLU A 30 -4.42 -12.98 15.19
C GLU A 30 -4.88 -11.54 15.42
N VAL A 31 -4.54 -10.63 14.51
CA VAL A 31 -4.86 -9.20 14.65
C VAL A 31 -5.74 -8.70 13.50
N PHE A 32 -5.25 -8.76 12.26
CA PHE A 32 -5.89 -8.10 11.13
C PHE A 32 -7.27 -8.69 10.81
N PHE A 33 -7.33 -9.95 10.40
CA PHE A 33 -8.61 -10.56 10.02
C PHE A 33 -9.60 -10.68 11.17
N PRO A 34 -9.20 -11.03 12.42
CA PRO A 34 -10.12 -10.95 13.55
C PRO A 34 -10.73 -9.57 13.75
N HIS A 35 -9.93 -8.50 13.62
CA HIS A 35 -10.45 -7.12 13.71
C HIS A 35 -11.46 -6.81 12.60
N LEU A 36 -11.19 -7.21 11.35
CA LEU A 36 -12.13 -7.00 10.25
C LEU A 36 -13.47 -7.68 10.54
N ARG A 37 -13.46 -8.94 11.00
CA ARG A 37 -14.68 -9.70 11.34
C ARG A 37 -15.45 -9.06 12.49
N GLU A 38 -14.76 -8.70 13.58
CA GLU A 38 -15.37 -8.07 14.75
C GLU A 38 -16.07 -6.75 14.41
N HIS A 39 -15.49 -5.97 13.49
CA HIS A 39 -16.01 -4.65 13.13
C HIS A 39 -16.83 -4.62 11.84
N GLY A 40 -17.04 -5.78 11.20
CA GLY A 40 -17.78 -5.89 9.95
C GLY A 40 -17.16 -5.14 8.78
N ILE A 41 -15.81 -5.10 8.74
CA ILE A 41 -15.07 -4.42 7.66
C ILE A 41 -14.90 -5.41 6.51
N THR A 42 -15.45 -5.09 5.36
CA THR A 42 -15.40 -5.91 4.14
C THR A 42 -14.64 -5.25 2.99
N THR A 43 -14.01 -4.11 3.23
CA THR A 43 -13.23 -3.39 2.23
C THR A 43 -11.82 -3.12 2.76
N VAL A 44 -10.83 -3.49 1.96
CA VAL A 44 -9.41 -3.31 2.29
C VAL A 44 -8.73 -2.58 1.14
N PHE A 45 -7.98 -1.53 1.47
CA PHE A 45 -7.07 -0.87 0.54
C PHE A 45 -5.63 -1.22 0.91
N HIS A 46 -4.83 -1.62 -0.08
CA HIS A 46 -3.41 -1.84 0.08
C HIS A 46 -2.63 -0.81 -0.74
N LEU A 47 -1.92 0.08 -0.06
CA LEU A 47 -1.27 1.24 -0.68
C LEU A 47 0.17 0.96 -1.14
N GLY A 48 0.40 -0.20 -1.75
CA GLY A 48 1.66 -0.54 -2.40
C GLY A 48 2.71 -1.21 -1.52
N ASP A 49 3.80 -1.62 -2.14
CA ASP A 49 4.89 -2.41 -1.56
C ASP A 49 4.39 -3.70 -0.91
N VAL A 50 3.65 -4.46 -1.71
CA VAL A 50 3.15 -5.79 -1.33
C VAL A 50 4.31 -6.77 -1.21
N THR A 51 5.21 -6.77 -2.20
CA THR A 51 6.38 -7.64 -2.25
C THR A 51 7.67 -6.87 -1.95
N ASP A 52 8.62 -7.53 -1.29
CA ASP A 52 9.88 -6.88 -0.89
C ASP A 52 10.85 -6.66 -2.05
N ARG A 53 10.83 -7.54 -3.05
CA ARG A 53 11.80 -7.52 -4.15
C ARG A 53 11.17 -7.23 -5.49
N ARG A 54 11.80 -6.32 -6.22
CA ARG A 54 11.35 -5.85 -7.53
C ARG A 54 11.40 -6.92 -8.63
N LYS A 55 12.35 -7.85 -8.58
CA LYS A 55 12.73 -8.68 -9.74
C LYS A 55 12.26 -10.13 -9.65
N TYR A 56 11.96 -10.62 -8.48
CA TYR A 56 11.53 -12.00 -8.26
C TYR A 56 10.88 -12.17 -6.90
N ILE A 57 10.11 -13.21 -6.76
CA ILE A 57 9.55 -13.66 -5.48
C ILE A 57 9.97 -15.11 -5.23
N ASN A 58 10.29 -15.44 -3.99
CA ASN A 58 10.49 -16.80 -3.55
C ASN A 58 9.17 -17.57 -3.56
N PHE A 59 9.16 -18.83 -4.01
CA PHE A 59 7.94 -19.63 -4.07
C PHE A 59 7.26 -19.84 -2.71
N VAL A 60 8.03 -19.97 -1.62
CA VAL A 60 7.45 -20.07 -0.27
C VAL A 60 6.79 -18.75 0.11
N THR A 61 7.43 -17.62 -0.20
CA THR A 61 6.86 -16.28 0.04
C THR A 61 5.58 -16.07 -0.77
N ALA A 62 5.58 -16.43 -2.05
CA ALA A 62 4.38 -16.36 -2.89
C ALA A 62 3.24 -17.22 -2.33
N LYS A 63 3.56 -18.44 -1.88
CA LYS A 63 2.60 -19.34 -1.24
C LYS A 63 2.05 -18.75 0.07
N ASN A 64 2.91 -18.16 0.89
CA ASN A 64 2.48 -17.56 2.16
C ASN A 64 1.57 -16.34 1.92
N LEU A 65 1.90 -15.47 0.96
CA LEU A 65 1.06 -14.36 0.54
C LEU A 65 -0.32 -14.85 0.09
N GLU A 66 -0.35 -15.88 -0.75
CA GLU A 66 -1.59 -16.48 -1.23
C GLU A 66 -2.40 -17.09 -0.07
N ASP A 67 -1.81 -17.99 0.71
CA ASP A 67 -2.54 -18.78 1.71
C ASP A 67 -3.01 -17.94 2.91
N HIS A 68 -2.25 -16.91 3.32
CA HIS A 68 -2.49 -16.19 4.57
C HIS A 68 -3.05 -14.77 4.37
N PHE A 69 -3.12 -14.29 3.14
CA PHE A 69 -3.70 -12.99 2.85
C PHE A 69 -4.68 -13.03 1.68
N MET A 70 -4.24 -13.34 0.47
CA MET A 70 -5.07 -13.22 -0.73
C MET A 70 -6.27 -14.17 -0.71
N ARG A 71 -6.05 -15.44 -0.40
CA ARG A 71 -7.11 -16.45 -0.31
C ARG A 71 -8.08 -16.15 0.82
N VAL A 72 -7.59 -15.69 1.97
CA VAL A 72 -8.46 -15.31 3.09
C VAL A 72 -9.37 -14.15 2.69
N CYS A 73 -8.83 -13.14 1.99
CA CYS A 73 -9.66 -12.05 1.47
C CYS A 73 -10.74 -12.57 0.50
N ALA A 74 -10.38 -13.49 -0.40
CA ALA A 74 -11.33 -14.08 -1.35
C ALA A 74 -12.41 -14.94 -0.66
N ASP A 75 -12.01 -15.79 0.28
CA ASP A 75 -12.91 -16.71 0.99
C ASP A 75 -13.89 -15.95 1.90
N GLU A 76 -13.48 -14.83 2.46
CA GLU A 76 -14.31 -13.97 3.31
C GLU A 76 -15.08 -12.89 2.54
N GLY A 77 -14.97 -12.85 1.21
CA GLY A 77 -15.67 -11.88 0.38
C GLY A 77 -15.22 -10.44 0.61
N ILE A 78 -13.96 -10.24 1.00
CA ILE A 78 -13.37 -8.91 1.21
C ILE A 78 -13.07 -8.29 -0.16
N GLU A 79 -13.60 -7.10 -0.42
CA GLU A 79 -13.24 -6.26 -1.57
C GLU A 79 -11.85 -5.67 -1.33
N LEU A 80 -10.86 -6.18 -2.08
CA LEU A 80 -9.45 -5.83 -1.92
C LEU A 80 -8.98 -4.97 -3.09
N TYR A 81 -8.65 -3.72 -2.81
CA TYR A 81 -8.12 -2.74 -3.76
C TYR A 81 -6.63 -2.55 -3.50
N MET A 82 -5.79 -2.84 -4.49
CA MET A 82 -4.35 -2.77 -4.34
C MET A 82 -3.74 -1.86 -5.39
N ILE A 83 -2.84 -0.99 -4.98
CA ILE A 83 -1.99 -0.22 -5.90
C ILE A 83 -0.56 -0.76 -5.87
N ALA A 84 0.18 -0.59 -6.96
CA ALA A 84 1.60 -0.94 -6.98
C ALA A 84 2.42 0.13 -6.24
N GLY A 85 3.33 -0.30 -5.37
CA GLY A 85 4.40 0.50 -4.81
C GLY A 85 5.70 0.35 -5.61
N ASN A 86 6.75 1.02 -5.19
CA ASN A 86 8.04 0.96 -5.92
C ASN A 86 8.74 -0.40 -5.82
N HIS A 87 8.51 -1.17 -4.78
CA HIS A 87 9.03 -2.54 -4.64
C HIS A 87 8.25 -3.55 -5.48
N ASP A 88 7.03 -3.25 -5.87
CA ASP A 88 6.22 -4.12 -6.72
C ASP A 88 6.63 -4.06 -8.20
N THR A 89 7.32 -2.99 -8.64
CA THR A 89 7.64 -2.76 -10.05
C THR A 89 9.06 -3.23 -10.41
N TYR A 90 9.22 -3.94 -11.54
CA TYR A 90 10.52 -4.43 -12.00
C TYR A 90 11.46 -3.29 -12.41
N PHE A 91 10.98 -2.39 -13.26
CA PHE A 91 11.72 -1.24 -13.76
C PHE A 91 11.48 0.01 -12.90
N LYS A 92 12.40 0.97 -12.94
CA LYS A 92 12.25 2.24 -12.21
C LYS A 92 11.44 3.29 -12.96
N ASN A 93 11.34 3.15 -14.27
CA ASN A 93 10.74 4.13 -15.17
C ASN A 93 9.36 3.76 -15.70
N THR A 94 8.89 2.54 -15.45
CA THR A 94 7.57 2.03 -15.86
C THR A 94 7.03 1.05 -14.83
N ASN A 95 5.70 0.98 -14.70
CA ASN A 95 5.00 0.03 -13.86
C ASN A 95 4.46 -1.19 -14.63
N ASP A 96 4.74 -1.33 -15.92
CA ASP A 96 4.20 -2.38 -16.80
C ASP A 96 4.46 -3.79 -16.26
N VAL A 97 5.70 -4.03 -15.84
CA VAL A 97 6.10 -5.31 -15.26
C VAL A 97 6.12 -5.16 -13.74
N ASN A 98 5.13 -5.72 -13.07
CA ASN A 98 4.98 -5.61 -11.62
C ASN A 98 4.49 -6.91 -11.00
N SER A 99 4.75 -7.10 -9.70
CA SER A 99 4.41 -8.31 -8.97
C SER A 99 2.90 -8.55 -8.90
N LEU A 100 2.10 -7.51 -8.79
CA LEU A 100 0.64 -7.63 -8.66
C LEU A 100 0.04 -8.25 -9.92
N ASN A 101 0.39 -7.72 -11.10
CA ASN A 101 -0.07 -8.25 -12.37
C ASN A 101 0.48 -9.65 -12.66
N GLN A 102 1.76 -9.90 -12.36
CA GLN A 102 2.37 -11.20 -12.62
C GLN A 102 1.78 -12.32 -11.76
N LEU A 103 1.48 -12.04 -10.48
CA LEU A 103 0.94 -13.03 -9.56
C LEU A 103 -0.59 -13.16 -9.67
N TYR A 104 -1.29 -12.05 -9.88
CA TYR A 104 -2.75 -11.99 -9.71
C TYR A 104 -3.51 -11.41 -10.90
N GLY A 105 -2.86 -10.94 -11.96
CA GLY A 105 -3.52 -10.35 -13.12
C GLY A 105 -4.50 -11.29 -13.85
N ASN A 106 -4.27 -12.61 -13.74
CA ASN A 106 -5.14 -13.64 -14.30
C ASN A 106 -5.81 -14.52 -13.22
N THR A 107 -5.96 -13.99 -12.01
CA THR A 107 -6.55 -14.74 -10.90
C THR A 107 -8.08 -14.92 -11.06
N SER A 108 -8.61 -15.92 -10.39
CA SER A 108 -10.07 -16.12 -10.23
C SER A 108 -10.68 -15.34 -9.06
N HIS A 109 -9.89 -14.58 -8.30
CA HIS A 109 -10.37 -13.76 -7.18
C HIS A 109 -11.22 -12.59 -7.71
N LYS A 110 -12.53 -12.71 -7.63
CA LYS A 110 -13.50 -11.76 -8.23
C LYS A 110 -13.54 -10.41 -7.53
N ASN A 111 -13.15 -10.37 -6.27
CA ASN A 111 -13.16 -9.21 -5.39
C ASN A 111 -11.78 -8.54 -5.26
N LEU A 112 -10.88 -8.81 -6.20
CA LEU A 112 -9.55 -8.21 -6.27
C LEU A 112 -9.48 -7.17 -7.38
N HIS A 113 -9.08 -5.96 -6.99
CA HIS A 113 -8.96 -4.80 -7.88
C HIS A 113 -7.50 -4.31 -7.85
N LEU A 114 -6.79 -4.39 -8.98
CA LEU A 114 -5.38 -4.06 -9.09
C LEU A 114 -5.17 -2.80 -9.92
N TYR A 115 -4.37 -1.87 -9.42
CA TYR A 115 -4.08 -0.61 -10.10
C TYR A 115 -2.58 -0.32 -10.07
N TRP A 116 -1.94 -0.23 -11.24
CA TRP A 116 -0.51 0.04 -11.36
C TRP A 116 -0.16 1.07 -12.44
N GLU A 117 -1.05 1.31 -13.42
CA GLU A 117 -0.76 2.18 -14.56
C GLU A 117 -0.96 3.65 -14.22
N LYS A 118 -2.11 3.98 -13.66
CA LYS A 118 -2.57 5.36 -13.44
C LYS A 118 -3.47 5.48 -12.21
N PRO A 119 -3.66 6.70 -11.67
CA PRO A 119 -4.64 6.94 -10.63
C PRO A 119 -6.06 6.59 -11.08
N VAL A 120 -6.86 6.11 -10.13
CA VAL A 120 -8.28 5.81 -10.31
C VAL A 120 -9.11 6.49 -9.25
N GLU A 121 -10.29 6.99 -9.61
CA GLU A 121 -11.27 7.54 -8.68
C GLU A 121 -12.32 6.48 -8.38
N LEU A 122 -12.55 6.21 -7.10
CA LEU A 122 -13.55 5.29 -6.58
C LEU A 122 -14.62 6.09 -5.84
N ASP A 123 -15.87 5.70 -6.00
CA ASP A 123 -16.98 6.19 -5.20
C ASP A 123 -17.31 5.14 -4.13
N MET A 124 -17.02 5.48 -2.87
CA MET A 124 -17.23 4.62 -1.73
C MET A 124 -18.35 5.19 -0.86
N ASP A 125 -19.58 4.78 -1.13
CA ASP A 125 -20.80 5.27 -0.46
C ASP A 125 -20.95 6.81 -0.54
N GLY A 126 -20.65 7.42 -1.69
CA GLY A 126 -20.70 8.86 -1.91
C GLY A 126 -19.44 9.62 -1.48
N CYS A 127 -18.47 8.95 -0.87
CA CYS A 127 -17.14 9.50 -0.60
C CYS A 127 -16.21 9.18 -1.78
N LYS A 128 -15.73 10.20 -2.47
CA LYS A 128 -14.80 10.03 -3.59
C LYS A 128 -13.38 9.93 -3.11
N ILE A 129 -12.76 8.79 -3.35
CA ILE A 129 -11.37 8.49 -3.01
C ILE A 129 -10.60 8.25 -4.30
N MET A 130 -9.44 8.91 -4.45
CA MET A 130 -8.50 8.61 -5.53
C MET A 130 -7.42 7.71 -5.01
N LEU A 131 -7.18 6.58 -5.69
CA LEU A 131 -6.02 5.71 -5.48
C LEU A 131 -4.97 6.02 -6.53
N ALA A 132 -3.73 6.26 -6.13
CA ALA A 132 -2.62 6.55 -7.03
C ALA A 132 -1.46 5.56 -6.79
N PRO A 133 -1.09 4.75 -7.80
CA PRO A 133 0.05 3.85 -7.70
C PRO A 133 1.36 4.64 -7.67
N TRP A 134 2.48 3.92 -7.49
CA TRP A 134 3.82 4.49 -7.59
C TRP A 134 3.99 5.31 -8.85
N LEU A 135 4.46 6.55 -8.69
CA LEU A 135 4.72 7.45 -9.80
C LEU A 135 6.12 7.19 -10.37
N CYS A 136 6.16 6.91 -11.65
CA CYS A 136 7.38 6.70 -12.43
C CYS A 136 7.39 7.61 -13.66
N ALA A 137 8.51 7.65 -14.39
CA ALA A 137 8.65 8.56 -15.54
C ALA A 137 7.53 8.39 -16.58
N GLU A 138 7.04 7.16 -16.78
CA GLU A 138 6.02 6.86 -17.78
C GLU A 138 4.64 7.40 -17.40
N ASN A 139 4.24 7.30 -16.13
CA ASN A 139 2.90 7.67 -15.69
C ASN A 139 2.81 9.04 -15.00
N TYR A 140 3.94 9.74 -14.83
CA TYR A 140 4.01 10.95 -14.01
C TYR A 140 3.08 12.06 -14.50
N ASP A 141 3.22 12.48 -15.76
CA ASP A 141 2.43 13.60 -16.30
C ASP A 141 0.92 13.30 -16.30
N MET A 142 0.56 12.07 -16.67
CA MET A 142 -0.83 11.61 -16.66
C MET A 142 -1.39 11.59 -15.24
N SER A 143 -0.60 11.13 -14.27
CA SER A 143 -1.00 11.05 -12.87
C SER A 143 -1.14 12.43 -12.24
N MET A 144 -0.19 13.34 -12.51
CA MET A 144 -0.27 14.72 -12.06
C MET A 144 -1.51 15.43 -12.61
N LYS A 145 -1.80 15.22 -13.90
CA LYS A 145 -3.03 15.75 -14.52
C LYS A 145 -4.27 15.16 -13.87
N ALA A 146 -4.34 13.85 -13.68
CA ALA A 146 -5.49 13.20 -13.04
C ALA A 146 -5.70 13.71 -11.60
N MET A 147 -4.64 13.85 -10.81
CA MET A 147 -4.71 14.44 -9.46
C MET A 147 -5.16 15.92 -9.49
N ALA A 148 -4.75 16.69 -10.49
CA ALA A 148 -5.19 18.08 -10.63
C ALA A 148 -6.68 18.19 -11.02
N ASP A 149 -7.16 17.33 -11.90
CA ASP A 149 -8.52 17.38 -12.48
C ASP A 149 -9.58 16.71 -11.58
N THR A 150 -9.20 15.77 -10.71
CA THR A 150 -10.14 15.03 -9.87
C THR A 150 -10.93 15.93 -8.93
N LYS A 151 -12.16 15.48 -8.60
CA LYS A 151 -13.00 16.04 -7.54
C LYS A 151 -13.00 15.19 -6.26
N ALA A 152 -12.13 14.16 -6.19
CA ALA A 152 -11.96 13.40 -4.98
C ALA A 152 -11.39 14.28 -3.86
N GLN A 153 -11.94 14.14 -2.68
CA GLN A 153 -11.50 14.87 -1.48
C GLN A 153 -10.35 14.15 -0.79
N ILE A 154 -10.26 12.84 -0.99
CA ILE A 154 -9.28 11.97 -0.35
C ILE A 154 -8.39 11.37 -1.43
N LEU A 155 -7.09 11.43 -1.20
CA LEU A 155 -6.07 10.78 -2.01
C LEU A 155 -5.37 9.72 -1.17
N MET A 156 -5.28 8.51 -1.68
CA MET A 156 -4.49 7.45 -1.09
C MET A 156 -3.49 6.93 -2.12
N GLY A 157 -2.22 6.77 -1.72
CA GLY A 157 -1.21 6.41 -2.70
C GLY A 157 0.09 5.89 -2.10
N HIS A 158 1.09 5.79 -2.97
CA HIS A 158 2.43 5.37 -2.60
C HIS A 158 3.42 6.43 -3.09
N PHE A 159 3.70 7.42 -2.23
CA PHE A 159 4.40 8.64 -2.62
C PHE A 159 5.70 8.82 -1.86
N GLU A 160 6.68 9.43 -2.53
CA GLU A 160 7.89 9.98 -1.93
C GLU A 160 7.72 11.51 -1.85
N ILE A 161 7.53 12.05 -0.63
CA ILE A 161 7.22 13.48 -0.43
C ILE A 161 8.32 14.14 0.39
N THR A 162 8.80 15.29 -0.09
CA THR A 162 9.84 16.08 0.58
C THR A 162 9.41 16.54 1.97
N GLY A 163 10.35 16.41 2.93
CA GLY A 163 10.20 16.88 4.29
C GLY A 163 9.53 15.89 5.25
N TYR A 164 9.28 14.65 4.81
CA TYR A 164 8.86 13.55 5.68
C TYR A 164 10.03 12.64 6.04
N GLU A 165 9.92 11.99 7.18
CA GLU A 165 10.95 11.08 7.69
C GLU A 165 10.93 9.76 6.95
N MET A 166 12.02 9.45 6.22
CA MET A 166 12.23 8.17 5.54
C MET A 166 12.66 7.09 6.52
N ASP A 167 13.63 7.45 7.35
CA ASP A 167 14.22 6.67 8.42
C ASP A 167 14.40 7.54 9.65
N LYS A 168 14.60 6.94 10.83
CA LYS A 168 14.80 7.66 12.09
C LYS A 168 15.90 8.72 11.95
N GLY A 169 15.50 9.99 11.91
CA GLY A 169 16.37 11.15 11.78
C GLY A 169 16.78 11.55 10.37
N HIS A 170 16.27 10.90 9.32
CA HIS A 170 16.56 11.24 7.92
C HIS A 170 15.29 11.69 7.20
N LEU A 171 15.27 12.95 6.79
CA LEU A 171 14.16 13.51 6.01
C LEU A 171 14.39 13.28 4.51
N CYS A 172 13.30 13.09 3.78
CA CYS A 172 13.32 13.08 2.33
C CYS A 172 13.56 14.50 1.78
N ASP A 173 14.66 14.68 1.02
CA ASP A 173 15.03 15.98 0.44
C ASP A 173 14.64 16.12 -1.02
N ASN A 174 14.40 15.00 -1.74
CA ASN A 174 14.22 14.96 -3.19
C ASN A 174 12.87 14.38 -3.65
N GLY A 175 11.90 14.35 -2.77
CA GLY A 175 10.54 13.88 -3.08
C GLY A 175 9.66 14.92 -3.78
N MET A 176 8.39 14.60 -3.93
CA MET A 176 7.37 15.51 -4.46
C MET A 176 7.14 16.71 -3.54
N ASP A 177 6.82 17.87 -4.12
CA ASP A 177 6.43 19.04 -3.34
C ASP A 177 5.06 18.78 -2.65
N ARG A 178 4.99 19.08 -1.35
CA ARG A 178 3.75 18.97 -0.56
C ARG A 178 2.60 19.79 -1.10
N ASN A 179 2.88 20.91 -1.76
CA ASN A 179 1.86 21.76 -2.37
C ASN A 179 1.05 21.03 -3.46
N THR A 180 1.60 20.00 -4.08
CA THR A 180 0.89 19.13 -5.02
C THR A 180 -0.38 18.52 -4.41
N PHE A 181 -0.36 18.30 -3.13
CA PHE A 181 -1.42 17.63 -2.38
C PHE A 181 -2.38 18.58 -1.65
N ALA A 182 -2.17 19.90 -1.75
CA ALA A 182 -2.90 20.90 -0.96
C ALA A 182 -4.41 20.96 -1.26
N LYS A 183 -4.84 20.48 -2.43
CA LYS A 183 -6.27 20.48 -2.79
C LYS A 183 -7.10 19.38 -2.11
N PHE A 184 -6.45 18.32 -1.60
CA PHE A 184 -7.14 17.22 -0.95
C PHE A 184 -7.38 17.52 0.53
N ASP A 185 -8.54 17.12 1.04
CA ASP A 185 -8.85 17.24 2.46
C ASP A 185 -7.95 16.32 3.32
N SER A 186 -7.65 15.13 2.78
CA SER A 186 -6.74 14.17 3.41
C SER A 186 -5.97 13.37 2.37
N VAL A 187 -4.69 13.12 2.68
CA VAL A 187 -3.79 12.30 1.87
C VAL A 187 -3.17 11.22 2.77
N TYR A 188 -3.32 9.97 2.38
CA TYR A 188 -2.72 8.83 3.06
C TYR A 188 -1.71 8.14 2.14
N SER A 189 -0.52 7.89 2.63
CA SER A 189 0.55 7.30 1.82
C SER A 189 1.23 6.14 2.52
N GLY A 190 1.58 5.10 1.73
CA GLY A 190 2.64 4.16 2.03
C GLY A 190 4.01 4.74 1.68
N HIS A 191 5.01 3.90 1.49
CA HIS A 191 6.40 4.15 1.14
C HIS A 191 7.32 4.39 2.34
N PHE A 192 7.03 5.36 3.20
CA PHE A 192 7.83 5.54 4.42
C PHE A 192 7.26 4.70 5.55
N HIS A 193 8.13 3.84 6.13
CA HIS A 193 7.71 2.89 7.16
C HIS A 193 7.45 3.55 8.50
N GLN A 194 7.89 4.80 8.69
CA GLN A 194 7.65 5.57 9.90
C GLN A 194 6.30 6.28 9.83
N PRO A 195 5.36 6.04 10.77
CA PRO A 195 4.12 6.81 10.84
C PRO A 195 4.43 8.29 11.09
N SER A 196 3.91 9.16 10.27
CA SER A 196 4.09 10.60 10.43
C SER A 196 2.95 11.38 9.78
N SER A 197 2.62 12.55 10.33
CA SER A 197 1.54 13.38 9.79
C SER A 197 1.92 14.86 9.88
N VAL A 198 1.77 15.57 8.76
CA VAL A 198 1.96 17.01 8.69
C VAL A 198 0.88 17.63 7.80
N GLY A 199 0.08 18.54 8.32
CA GLY A 199 -1.05 19.14 7.61
C GLY A 199 -2.10 18.09 7.26
N ASN A 200 -2.43 18.00 5.99
CA ASN A 200 -3.41 17.04 5.44
C ASN A 200 -2.78 15.73 4.96
N ILE A 201 -1.47 15.52 5.13
CA ILE A 201 -0.75 14.34 4.62
C ILE A 201 -0.31 13.46 5.79
N SER A 202 -0.60 12.16 5.70
CA SER A 202 -0.23 11.14 6.68
C SER A 202 0.43 9.94 6.01
N TYR A 203 1.63 9.61 6.44
CA TYR A 203 2.25 8.31 6.21
C TYR A 203 1.77 7.33 7.28
N LEU A 204 1.25 6.19 6.85
CA LEU A 204 0.59 5.25 7.76
C LEU A 204 1.58 4.32 8.47
N GLY A 205 2.78 4.17 7.90
CA GLY A 205 3.80 3.27 8.40
C GLY A 205 3.53 1.80 8.11
N ALA A 206 4.55 0.95 8.30
CA ALA A 206 4.44 -0.49 8.10
C ALA A 206 3.78 -1.20 9.30
N GLN A 207 3.25 -2.42 9.08
CA GLN A 207 2.53 -3.18 10.11
C GLN A 207 3.43 -3.74 11.20
N TYR A 208 4.72 -3.94 10.91
CA TYR A 208 5.70 -4.54 11.81
C TYR A 208 7.08 -3.91 11.58
N GLU A 209 8.01 -4.17 12.49
CA GLU A 209 9.38 -3.70 12.40
C GLU A 209 10.17 -4.56 11.41
N MET A 210 10.62 -3.97 10.30
CA MET A 210 11.43 -4.64 9.28
C MET A 210 12.93 -4.38 9.44
N THR A 211 13.26 -3.24 10.05
CA THR A 211 14.64 -2.78 10.26
C THR A 211 14.84 -2.28 11.69
N TRP A 212 16.09 -2.12 12.13
CA TRP A 212 16.38 -1.53 13.43
C TRP A 212 15.93 -0.06 13.55
N SER A 213 15.80 0.66 12.45
CA SER A 213 15.24 2.03 12.47
C SER A 213 13.76 2.06 12.80
N ASP A 214 13.07 0.93 12.64
CA ASP A 214 11.64 0.77 12.93
C ASP A 214 11.34 0.52 14.41
N HIS A 215 12.37 0.34 15.22
CA HIS A 215 12.23 -0.05 16.64
C HIS A 215 11.48 0.98 17.47
N ASP A 216 10.63 0.47 18.38
CA ASP A 216 9.88 1.26 19.40
C ASP A 216 8.85 2.24 18.79
N GLN A 217 8.25 1.87 17.65
CA GLN A 217 7.19 2.65 17.04
C GLN A 217 5.85 1.88 17.02
N LYS A 218 4.75 2.63 17.10
CA LYS A 218 3.41 2.03 16.95
C LYS A 218 3.26 1.47 15.55
N ARG A 219 2.97 0.19 15.45
CA ARG A 219 2.78 -0.56 14.21
C ARG A 219 1.37 -1.14 14.12
N GLY A 220 0.89 -1.34 12.92
CA GLY A 220 -0.43 -1.90 12.71
C GLY A 220 -0.99 -1.55 11.34
N PHE A 221 -2.29 -1.40 11.28
CA PHE A 221 -3.04 -0.96 10.11
C PHE A 221 -3.97 0.18 10.52
N SER A 222 -4.49 0.90 9.53
CA SER A 222 -5.41 2.01 9.76
C SER A 222 -6.84 1.62 9.38
N VAL A 223 -7.82 2.26 10.01
CA VAL A 223 -9.23 2.17 9.60
C VAL A 223 -9.72 3.57 9.28
N PHE A 224 -10.25 3.72 8.07
CA PHE A 224 -10.90 4.93 7.56
C PHE A 224 -12.41 4.79 7.65
#